data_8203b3b880b00e27d62c463de1efed2c
#
_entry.id   8203b3b880b00e27d62c463de1efed2c
#
_cell.length_a   1.000
_cell.length_b   1.000
_cell.length_c   1.000
_cell.angle_alpha   90.00
_cell.angle_beta   90.00
_cell.angle_gamma   90.00
#
_symmetry.space_group_name_H-M   'P 1'
#
loop_
_entity.id
_entity.type
_entity.pdbx_description
1 polymer ?
#
loop_
_entity_poly.entity_id
_entity_poly.type
_entity_poly.pdbx_seq_one_letter_code
_entity_poly.pdbx_strand_id
1 'polypeptide(L)'
;MIKVTVNNGMTSAEMPAQEADVTLTDIILAVHTMGDCLHVLHTKYNLSDEAFEFTKKTALLGFVDGCNGTDPAERYAHDGN
;
A
#
# COMPACT_ATOMS: atom_id res chain seq x y z
N MET A 1 0.26 17.68 0.63
CA MET A 1 0.75 16.58 1.50
C MET A 1 -0.38 15.63 1.84
N ILE A 2 -0.16 14.35 1.64
CA ILE A 2 -1.11 13.32 2.09
C ILE A 2 -0.53 12.62 3.32
N LYS A 3 -1.41 12.07 4.15
CA LYS A 3 -0.98 11.30 5.33
C LYS A 3 -1.78 10.01 5.38
N VAL A 4 -1.05 8.89 5.33
CA VAL A 4 -1.65 7.55 5.43
C VAL A 4 -1.15 6.89 6.72
N THR A 5 -2.08 6.36 7.49
CA THR A 5 -1.76 5.68 8.74
C THR A 5 -2.28 4.26 8.71
N VAL A 6 -1.42 3.31 9.06
CA VAL A 6 -1.78 1.89 9.22
C VAL A 6 -1.35 1.48 10.61
N ASN A 7 -2.30 1.00 11.42
CA ASN A 7 -2.02 0.60 12.78
C ASN A 7 -2.97 -0.52 13.19
N ASN A 8 -2.41 -1.66 13.55
CA ASN A 8 -3.18 -2.83 14.00
C ASN A 8 -4.28 -3.25 13.02
N GLY A 9 -3.95 -3.24 11.73
CA GLY A 9 -4.90 -3.61 10.69
C GLY A 9 -5.92 -2.54 10.34
N MET A 10 -5.89 -1.39 11.02
CA MET A 10 -6.77 -0.26 10.71
C MET A 10 -6.02 0.75 9.88
N THR A 11 -6.72 1.34 8.91
CA THR A 11 -6.12 2.31 8.00
C THR A 11 -6.91 3.62 7.99
N SER A 12 -6.21 4.71 7.79
CA SER A 12 -6.83 6.01 7.57
C SER A 12 -5.96 6.83 6.61
N ALA A 13 -6.60 7.76 5.91
CA ALA A 13 -5.88 8.67 5.02
C ALA A 13 -6.44 10.07 5.18
N GLU A 14 -5.54 11.04 5.19
CA GLU A 14 -5.88 12.46 5.24
C GLU A 14 -5.35 13.12 3.97
N MET A 15 -6.22 13.87 3.29
CA MET A 15 -5.83 14.64 2.10
C MET A 15 -6.18 16.10 2.34
N PRO A 16 -5.18 16.96 2.59
CA PRO A 16 -5.44 18.39 2.75
C PRO A 16 -5.88 18.99 1.41
N ALA A 17 -6.59 20.14 1.49
CA ALA A 17 -6.95 20.87 0.29
C ALA A 17 -5.68 21.37 -0.41
N GLN A 18 -5.43 20.86 -1.63
CA GLN A 18 -4.28 21.24 -2.45
C GLN A 18 -4.62 20.93 -3.92
N GLU A 19 -3.78 21.39 -4.83
CA GLU A 19 -4.01 21.13 -6.25
C GLU A 19 -3.90 19.63 -6.55
N ALA A 20 -4.71 19.17 -7.51
CA ALA A 20 -4.81 17.74 -7.82
C ALA A 20 -3.48 17.14 -8.28
N ASP A 21 -2.71 17.86 -9.07
CA ASP A 21 -1.41 17.37 -9.55
C ASP A 21 -0.40 17.22 -8.41
N VAL A 22 -0.46 18.06 -7.39
CA VAL A 22 0.39 17.91 -6.19
C VAL A 22 -0.02 16.65 -5.44
N THR A 23 -1.31 16.40 -5.30
CA THR A 23 -1.82 15.20 -4.63
C THR A 23 -1.41 13.93 -5.39
N LEU A 24 -1.51 13.94 -6.71
CA LEU A 24 -1.09 12.80 -7.54
C LEU A 24 0.39 12.49 -7.37
N THR A 25 1.23 13.52 -7.34
CA THR A 25 2.66 13.35 -7.11
C THR A 25 2.92 12.75 -5.73
N ASP A 26 2.22 13.23 -4.70
CA ASP A 26 2.35 12.69 -3.35
C ASP A 26 2.00 11.21 -3.29
N ILE A 27 0.94 10.78 -3.99
CA ILE A 27 0.55 9.38 -4.04
C ILE A 27 1.65 8.53 -4.69
N ILE A 28 2.19 8.97 -5.80
CA ILE A 28 3.27 8.25 -6.50
C ILE A 28 4.48 8.08 -5.58
N LEU A 29 4.88 9.16 -4.92
CA LEU A 29 6.03 9.13 -4.00
C LEU A 29 5.77 8.24 -2.79
N ALA A 30 4.55 8.24 -2.26
CA ALA A 30 4.19 7.40 -1.13
C ALA A 30 4.30 5.91 -1.49
N VAL A 31 3.82 5.54 -2.67
CA VAL A 31 3.91 4.14 -3.14
C VAL A 31 5.37 3.73 -3.31
N HIS A 32 6.19 4.60 -3.90
CA HIS A 32 7.63 4.35 -4.05
C HIS A 32 8.30 4.14 -2.68
N THR A 33 7.98 4.98 -1.71
CA THR A 33 8.55 4.91 -0.37
C THR A 33 8.18 3.59 0.33
N MET A 34 6.96 3.11 0.13
CA MET A 34 6.57 1.82 0.68
C MET A 34 7.36 0.67 0.05
N GLY A 35 7.65 0.76 -1.25
CA GLY A 35 8.54 -0.18 -1.92
C GLY A 35 9.95 -0.15 -1.33
N ASP A 36 10.46 1.04 -1.00
CA ASP A 36 11.76 1.17 -0.33
C ASP A 36 11.77 0.47 1.03
N CYS A 37 10.70 0.57 1.79
CA CYS A 37 10.58 -0.14 3.07
C CYS A 37 10.67 -1.66 2.88
N LEU A 38 9.99 -2.18 1.87
CA LEU A 38 10.04 -3.61 1.56
C LEU A 38 11.46 -4.03 1.12
N HIS A 39 12.12 -3.18 0.33
CA HIS A 39 13.50 -3.41 -0.07
C HIS A 39 14.44 -3.51 1.13
N VAL A 40 14.29 -2.62 2.11
CA VAL A 40 15.09 -2.64 3.33
C VAL A 40 14.85 -3.92 4.13
N LEU A 41 13.60 -4.35 4.25
CA LEU A 41 13.28 -5.62 4.93
C LEU A 41 13.95 -6.80 4.24
N HIS A 42 13.97 -6.81 2.91
CA HIS A 42 14.57 -7.88 2.13
C HIS A 42 16.10 -7.90 2.25
N THR A 43 16.75 -6.74 2.16
CA THR A 43 18.21 -6.65 2.10
C THR A 43 18.89 -6.60 3.46
N LYS A 44 18.25 -5.96 4.46
CA LYS A 44 18.87 -5.74 5.77
C LYS A 44 18.31 -6.61 6.88
N TYR A 45 17.08 -7.09 6.73
CA TYR A 45 16.41 -7.87 7.78
C TYR A 45 16.09 -9.29 7.35
N ASN A 46 16.74 -9.75 6.27
CA ASN A 46 16.67 -11.15 5.81
C ASN A 46 15.26 -11.65 5.50
N LEU A 47 14.38 -10.77 5.02
CA LEU A 47 13.11 -11.23 4.53
C LEU A 47 13.31 -12.20 3.39
N SER A 48 12.62 -13.34 3.42
CA SER A 48 12.77 -14.36 2.37
C SER A 48 12.33 -13.84 1.00
N ASP A 49 12.90 -14.41 -0.06
CA ASP A 49 12.51 -14.05 -1.43
C ASP A 49 11.03 -14.33 -1.68
N GLU A 50 10.52 -15.44 -1.12
CA GLU A 50 9.11 -15.79 -1.24
C GLU A 50 8.21 -14.73 -0.61
N ALA A 51 8.52 -14.31 0.62
CA ALA A 51 7.75 -13.29 1.32
C ALA A 51 7.86 -11.94 0.61
N PHE A 52 9.04 -11.60 0.11
CA PHE A 52 9.26 -10.37 -0.65
C PHE A 52 8.39 -10.34 -1.90
N GLU A 53 8.44 -11.39 -2.72
CA GLU A 53 7.67 -11.45 -3.97
C GLU A 53 6.17 -11.50 -3.71
N PHE A 54 5.74 -12.27 -2.70
CA PHE A 54 4.32 -12.35 -2.32
C PHE A 54 3.79 -10.99 -1.89
N THR A 55 4.53 -10.29 -1.02
CA THR A 55 4.11 -8.98 -0.51
C THR A 55 4.05 -7.95 -1.63
N LYS A 56 5.05 -7.95 -2.52
CA LYS A 56 5.08 -7.05 -3.66
C LYS A 56 3.86 -7.23 -4.56
N LYS A 57 3.54 -8.46 -4.93
CA LYS A 57 2.38 -8.75 -5.79
C LYS A 57 1.07 -8.40 -5.10
N THR A 58 0.94 -8.76 -3.83
CA THR A 58 -0.29 -8.50 -3.07
C THR A 58 -0.51 -7.00 -2.88
N ALA A 59 0.56 -6.25 -2.63
CA ALA A 59 0.47 -4.80 -2.49
C ALA A 59 0.06 -4.12 -3.80
N LEU A 60 0.60 -4.58 -4.94
CA LEU A 60 0.20 -4.05 -6.24
C LEU A 60 -1.28 -4.28 -6.52
N LEU A 61 -1.78 -5.48 -6.23
CA LEU A 61 -3.20 -5.78 -6.37
C LEU A 61 -4.05 -4.93 -5.44
N GLY A 62 -3.60 -4.75 -4.20
CA GLY A 62 -4.28 -3.91 -3.22
C GLY A 62 -4.37 -2.46 -3.67
N PHE A 63 -3.32 -1.94 -4.27
CA PHE A 63 -3.33 -0.59 -4.81
C PHE A 63 -4.37 -0.45 -5.93
N VAL A 64 -4.41 -1.40 -6.86
CA VAL A 64 -5.38 -1.39 -7.97
C VAL A 64 -6.81 -1.50 -7.41
N ASP A 65 -7.03 -2.40 -6.46
CA ASP A 65 -8.34 -2.55 -5.82
C ASP A 65 -8.79 -1.26 -5.14
N GLY A 66 -7.87 -0.59 -4.45
CA GLY A 66 -8.15 0.70 -3.83
C GLY A 66 -8.56 1.76 -4.84
N CYS A 67 -7.88 1.81 -5.99
CA CYS A 67 -8.23 2.73 -7.07
C CYS A 67 -9.63 2.47 -7.60
N ASN A 68 -10.08 1.22 -7.57
CA ASN A 68 -11.41 0.83 -8.04
C ASN A 68 -12.47 0.88 -6.94
N GLY A 69 -12.10 1.31 -5.74
CA GLY A 69 -13.03 1.42 -4.62
C GLY A 69 -13.44 0.08 -4.01
N THR A 70 -12.68 -0.99 -4.27
CA THR A 70 -12.96 -2.30 -3.69
C THR A 70 -12.53 -2.34 -2.23
N ASP A 71 -13.45 -2.72 -1.34
CA ASP A 71 -13.14 -2.87 0.08
C ASP A 71 -12.23 -4.10 0.28
N PRO A 72 -11.09 -3.95 1.00
CA PRO A 72 -10.24 -5.10 1.29
C PRO A 72 -10.98 -6.25 1.97
N ALA A 73 -11.97 -5.96 2.81
CA ALA A 73 -12.77 -6.97 3.47
C ALA A 73 -13.58 -7.81 2.48
N GLU A 74 -14.07 -7.21 1.40
CA GLU A 74 -14.79 -7.95 0.36
C GLU A 74 -13.90 -8.95 -0.35
N ARG A 75 -12.67 -8.54 -0.70
CA ARG A 75 -11.73 -9.44 -1.37
C ARG A 75 -11.38 -10.64 -0.49
N TYR A 76 -11.02 -10.39 0.76
CA TYR A 76 -10.59 -11.46 1.67
C TYR A 76 -11.75 -12.32 2.13
N ALA A 77 -12.94 -11.77 2.23
CA ALA A 77 -14.14 -12.56 2.57
C ALA A 77 -14.45 -13.58 1.46
N HIS A 78 -14.29 -13.20 0.19
CA HIS A 78 -14.48 -14.12 -0.93
C HIS A 78 -13.41 -15.21 -0.95
N ASP A 79 -12.17 -14.88 -0.67
CA ASP A 79 -11.07 -15.84 -0.64
C ASP A 79 -11.19 -16.82 0.52
N GLY A 80 -11.89 -16.44 1.59
CA GLY A 80 -12.10 -17.27 2.76
C GLY A 80 -13.18 -18.34 2.59
N ASN A 81 -13.86 -18.32 1.50
CA ASN A 81 -14.93 -19.26 1.19
C ASN A 81 -14.49 -20.20 0.08
#